data_a1fd195ef2b0e1f616414c73b92b8550
#
_entry.id   a1fd195ef2b0e1f616414c73b92b8550
#
_cell.length_a   1.000
_cell.length_b   1.000
_cell.length_c   1.000
_cell.angle_alpha   90.00
_cell.angle_beta   90.00
_cell.angle_gamma   90.00
#
_symmetry.space_group_name_H-M   'P 1'
#
loop_
_entity.id
_entity.type
_entity.pdbx_description
1 polymer ?
#
loop_
_entity_poly.entity_id
_entity_poly.type
_entity_poly.pdbx_seq_one_letter_code
_entity_poly.pdbx_strand_id
1 'polypeptide(L)' 'MTTAPAAPKLLLTVEEAAERLGIGRTTTFALIRTGALRSVRIGRLRRVRTTDLDSYAASLTPADATAA' A
#
# COMPACT_ATOMS: atom_id res chain seq x y z
N MET A 1 -16.72 2.95 -20.08
CA MET A 1 -16.39 2.60 -19.81
C MET A 1 -15.96 1.93 -19.26
N THR A 2 -15.70 1.62 -18.99
CA THR A 2 -15.34 1.02 -18.61
C THR A 2 -15.11 0.40 -17.94
N THR A 3 -15.00 0.19 -17.52
CA THR A 3 -14.83 -0.29 -16.84
C THR A 3 -14.43 -1.34 -16.59
N ALA A 4 -13.92 -1.73 -16.60
CA ALA A 4 -13.54 -2.76 -16.44
C ALA A 4 -13.09 -3.40 -15.64
N PRO A 5 -13.09 -3.78 -15.36
CA PRO A 5 -12.83 -4.34 -14.58
C PRO A 5 -12.33 -5.24 -14.13
N ALA A 6 -12.22 -5.67 -14.24
CA ALA A 6 -11.93 -6.87 -13.67
C ALA A 6 -10.56 -7.14 -13.30
N ALA A 7 -9.60 -6.80 -14.03
CA ALA A 7 -8.23 -7.10 -13.69
C ALA A 7 -7.77 -6.24 -12.53
N PRO A 8 -7.24 -6.83 -11.45
CA PRO A 8 -6.71 -6.05 -10.36
C PRO A 8 -5.47 -5.29 -10.84
N LYS A 9 -5.27 -4.12 -10.28
CA LYS A 9 -4.08 -3.35 -10.58
C LYS A 9 -2.86 -4.03 -9.95
N LEU A 10 -1.77 -4.01 -10.68
CA LEU A 10 -0.50 -4.49 -10.15
C LEU A 10 0.17 -3.41 -9.32
N LEU A 11 -0.07 -2.16 -9.68
CA LEU A 11 0.53 -1.01 -9.01
C LEU A 11 -0.58 -0.09 -8.52
N LEU A 12 -0.42 0.40 -7.32
CA LEU A 12 -1.39 1.29 -6.68
C LEU A 12 -0.74 2.64 -6.43
N THR A 13 -1.53 3.69 -6.49
CA THR A 13 -1.05 4.97 -5.98
C THR A 13 -0.93 4.87 -4.47
N VAL A 14 -0.21 5.83 -3.87
CA VAL A 14 -0.09 5.85 -2.42
C VAL A 14 -1.46 6.00 -1.77
N GLU A 15 -2.32 6.81 -2.38
CA GLU A 15 -3.69 7.00 -1.88
C GLU A 15 -4.50 5.72 -1.93
N GLU A 16 -4.36 4.97 -3.03
CA GLU A 16 -5.06 3.70 -3.14
C GLU A 16 -4.55 2.69 -2.13
N ALA A 17 -3.24 2.68 -1.91
CA ALA A 17 -2.65 1.79 -0.91
C ALA A 17 -3.15 2.15 0.49
N ALA A 18 -3.21 3.43 0.80
CA ALA A 18 -3.71 3.90 2.09
C ALA A 18 -5.15 3.45 2.31
N GLU A 19 -5.95 3.56 1.27
CA GLU A 19 -7.35 3.18 1.34
C GLU A 19 -7.49 1.68 1.57
N ARG A 20 -6.70 0.89 0.88
CA ARG A 20 -6.76 -0.56 1.05
C ARG A 20 -6.31 -1.01 2.42
N LEU A 21 -5.34 -0.33 2.98
CA LEU A 21 -4.87 -0.64 4.34
C LEU A 21 -5.79 -0.07 5.41
N GLY A 22 -6.67 0.85 5.03
CA GLY A 22 -7.56 1.48 5.98
C GLY A 22 -6.86 2.47 6.88
N ILE A 23 -5.79 3.07 6.39
CA ILE A 23 -5.02 4.05 7.15
C ILE A 23 -4.94 5.35 6.36
N GLY A 24 -4.51 6.40 7.01
CA GLY A 24 -4.41 7.69 6.36
C GLY A 24 -3.23 7.78 5.41
N ARG A 25 -3.31 8.72 4.49
CA ARG A 25 -2.26 8.95 3.50
C ARG A 25 -0.95 9.31 4.17
N THR A 26 -0.99 10.16 5.20
CA THR A 26 0.20 10.58 5.92
C THR A 26 0.91 9.39 6.55
N THR A 27 0.16 8.49 7.16
CA THR A 27 0.72 7.28 7.76
C THR A 27 1.36 6.40 6.69
N THR A 28 0.69 6.29 5.54
CA THR A 28 1.21 5.48 4.44
C THR A 28 2.53 6.03 3.92
N PHE A 29 2.63 7.35 3.75
CA PHE A 29 3.89 7.96 3.33
C PHE A 29 4.99 7.73 4.37
N ALA A 30 4.64 7.78 5.65
CA ALA A 30 5.61 7.50 6.70
C ALA A 30 6.13 6.06 6.61
N LEU A 31 5.24 5.11 6.34
CA LEU A 31 5.63 3.71 6.18
C LEU A 31 6.56 3.52 5.00
N ILE A 32 6.31 4.23 3.92
CA ILE A 32 7.17 4.17 2.74
C ILE A 32 8.53 4.78 3.05
N ARG A 33 8.53 5.91 3.75
CA ARG A 33 9.77 6.62 4.06
C ARG A 33 10.68 5.80 4.96
N THR A 34 10.09 5.08 5.91
CA THR A 34 10.88 4.27 6.84
C THR A 34 11.26 2.91 6.26
N GLY A 35 10.70 2.56 5.11
CA GLY A 35 10.98 1.28 4.48
C GLY A 35 10.10 0.15 4.96
N ALA A 36 9.16 0.43 5.86
CA ALA A 36 8.25 -0.61 6.32
C ALA A 36 7.34 -1.09 5.20
N LEU A 37 6.92 -0.17 4.34
CA LEU A 37 6.13 -0.50 3.16
C LEU A 37 6.95 -0.16 1.93
N ARG A 38 7.20 -1.16 1.11
CA ARG A 38 8.00 -0.96 -0.10
C ARG A 38 7.22 -0.22 -1.16
N SER A 39 7.93 0.57 -1.93
CA SER A 39 7.34 1.26 -3.06
C SER A 39 8.32 1.24 -4.22
N VAL A 40 7.82 1.53 -5.41
CA VAL A 40 8.65 1.59 -6.61
C VAL A 40 8.44 2.94 -7.27
N ARG A 41 9.42 3.36 -8.04
CA ARG A 41 9.31 4.58 -8.84
C ARG A 41 9.35 4.22 -10.30
N ILE A 42 8.43 4.83 -11.05
CA ILE A 42 8.39 4.70 -12.49
C ILE A 42 8.44 6.11 -13.01
N GLY A 43 9.63 6.53 -13.46
CA GLY A 43 9.83 7.93 -13.78
C GLY A 43 9.65 8.78 -12.55
N ARG A 44 8.65 9.65 -12.56
CA ARG A 44 8.35 10.51 -11.42
C ARG A 44 7.25 9.94 -10.54
N LEU A 45 6.65 8.83 -10.96
CA LEU A 45 5.51 8.28 -10.26
C LEU A 45 5.97 7.31 -9.18
N ARG A 46 5.39 7.45 -8.00
CA ARG A 46 5.62 6.49 -6.92
C ARG A 46 4.41 5.60 -6.83
N ARG A 47 4.67 4.31 -6.82
CA ARG A 47 3.59 3.31 -6.79
C ARG A 47 3.93 2.24 -5.77
N VAL A 48 2.89 1.58 -5.26
CA VAL A 48 3.03 0.46 -4.34
C VAL A 48 2.53 -0.77 -5.07
N ARG A 49 3.36 -1.81 -5.14
CA ARG A 49 2.93 -3.05 -5.76
C ARG A 49 1.93 -3.75 -4.84
N THR A 50 0.89 -4.33 -5.44
CA THR A 50 -0.09 -5.05 -4.64
C THR A 50 0.54 -6.17 -3.82
N THR A 51 1.56 -6.82 -4.38
CA THR A 51 2.26 -7.88 -3.66
C THR A 51 2.99 -7.33 -2.43
N ASP A 52 3.55 -6.13 -2.52
CA ASP A 52 4.22 -5.51 -1.38
C ASP A 52 3.21 -5.09 -0.32
N LEU A 53 2.04 -4.65 -0.75
CA LEU A 53 0.98 -4.29 0.17
C LEU A 53 0.49 -5.52 0.94
N ASP A 54 0.29 -6.61 0.22
CA ASP A 54 -0.12 -7.87 0.84
C ASP A 54 0.94 -8.37 1.82
N SER A 55 2.21 -8.28 1.43
CA SER A 55 3.31 -8.70 2.29
C SER A 55 3.37 -7.87 3.57
N TYR A 56 3.17 -6.57 3.43
CA TYR A 56 3.17 -5.70 4.59
C TYR A 56 2.03 -6.08 5.54
N ALA A 57 0.83 -6.24 5.01
CA ALA A 57 -0.32 -6.60 5.83
C ALA A 57 -0.11 -7.94 6.52
N ALA A 58 0.47 -8.90 5.80
CA ALA A 58 0.73 -10.22 6.36
C ALA A 58 1.81 -10.19 7.43
N SER A 59 2.68 -9.20 7.41
CA SER A 59 3.73 -9.08 8.40
C SER A 59 3.25 -8.56 9.75
N LEU A 60 2.06 -8.00 9.77
CA LEU A 60 1.49 -7.49 11.02
C LEU A 60 0.92 -8.65 11.81
N THR A 61 1.18 -8.65 13.10
CA THR A 61 0.68 -9.70 13.98
C THR A 61 -0.50 -9.16 14.76
N PRO A 62 -1.32 -10.04 15.32
CA PRO A 62 -2.40 -9.59 16.19
C PRO A 62 -1.90 -8.73 17.34
N ALA A 63 -0.71 -9.02 17.85
CA ALA A 63 -0.14 -8.22 18.92
C ALA A 63 0.14 -6.79 18.44
N ASP A 64 0.65 -6.63 17.23
CA ASP A 64 0.87 -5.31 16.66
C ASP A 64 -0.46 -4.58 16.51
N ALA A 65 -1.47 -5.28 16.05
CA ALA A 65 -2.77 -4.67 15.84
C ALA A 65 -3.41 -4.21 17.14
N THR A 66 -3.20 -4.96 18.22
CA THR A 66 -3.82 -4.66 19.51
C THR A 66 -2.98 -3.76 20.36
N ALA A 67 -1.72 -3.63 20.06
CA ALA A 67 -0.81 -2.82 20.85
C ALA A 67 -1.11 -1.34 20.75
N ALA A 68 -1.88 -0.97 19.79
CA ALA A 68 -2.20 0.44 19.59
C ALA A 68 -3.05 0.99 20.73
#